data_0c17da87fc1e72db92eb908197d0f4e1
#
_entry.id   0c17da87fc1e72db92eb908197d0f4e1
#
_cell.length_a   1.000
_cell.length_b   1.000
_cell.length_c   1.000
_cell.angle_alpha   90.00
_cell.angle_beta   90.00
_cell.angle_gamma   90.00
#
_symmetry.space_group_name_H-M   'P 1'
#
loop_
_entity.id
_entity.type
_entity.pdbx_description
1 polymer ?
#
loop_
_entity_poly.entity_id
_entity_poly.type
_entity_poly.pdbx_seq_one_letter_code
_entity_poly.pdbx_strand_id
1 'polypeptide(L)'
;MLLLPLGAKRVLELNDYSGDEGRVLFRETFGHNADYSLGEALWACSNLFSDVRVRLSHKRIMLFTNEDDPHANDSAKAKLARTRAGDLRDTGIILDLMHLKKPGGFDISLFYRDIVNIAEDEDLGIQPEESEKLEHLKKKVRAKETKKRTLVRINLYLNKDLSLSVGVYNLVQKAYKPYPVKLYRETNEPVKTKTRMFNGKTGSLLLPSDTKRAQTYGNRQIVLEKEETEELKRFDSPGLFLIGFKPLSMLKRHHHIKPSQFIYPEESIVSGSTTLFNALLMKCLEKEVMALCRYTARRNTPPRFVALVPQEEEVDEQKVQIAPPGFHIIFLPYADDKRNVDFTEKVPASREQVDKMKEIIQKLRFKYRIDSFENPVLQQHFRNLEALALDMMEPEPAEDLTMPKTEEMNRRLGNLVEEFKQLVYPPDYNPDGKALKRKQASDGQTEKRPKVEVSKDELWSHVQNGTLGKLTVSVLKDACRLYGLKGGGKKQELMDALTEYFNEH
;
A
#
# COMPACT_ATOMS: atom_id res chain seq x y z
N MET A 1 23.04 23.69 13.59
CA MET A 1 22.00 23.15 12.70
C MET A 1 20.85 22.71 13.59
N LEU A 2 19.68 23.35 13.53
CA LEU A 2 18.53 22.99 14.37
C LEU A 2 17.74 21.87 13.69
N LEU A 3 17.57 20.75 14.35
CA LEU A 3 16.63 19.68 13.94
C LEU A 3 15.21 20.18 14.19
N LEU A 4 14.65 20.89 13.21
CA LEU A 4 13.24 21.22 13.16
C LEU A 4 12.55 20.26 12.16
N PRO A 5 11.23 20.01 12.29
CA PRO A 5 10.49 19.35 11.23
C PRO A 5 10.79 20.03 9.91
N LEU A 6 10.90 19.27 8.82
CA LEU A 6 11.08 19.80 7.46
C LEU A 6 9.95 20.79 7.17
N GLY A 7 10.26 22.09 7.35
CA GLY A 7 9.36 23.19 7.05
C GLY A 7 9.86 23.98 5.85
N ALA A 8 9.00 24.82 5.26
CA ALA A 8 9.30 25.64 4.09
C ALA A 8 10.62 26.41 4.24
N LYS A 9 10.89 27.00 5.42
CA LYS A 9 12.13 27.72 5.69
C LYS A 9 13.41 26.88 5.45
N ARG A 10 13.38 25.58 5.80
CA ARG A 10 14.55 24.69 5.58
C ARG A 10 14.70 24.31 4.12
N VAL A 11 13.61 24.19 3.40
CA VAL A 11 13.65 23.93 1.95
C VAL A 11 14.24 25.14 1.23
N LEU A 12 13.83 26.35 1.62
CA LEU A 12 14.41 27.60 1.10
C LEU A 12 15.92 27.73 1.40
N GLU A 13 16.32 27.54 2.66
CA GLU A 13 17.73 27.55 3.07
C GLU A 13 18.58 26.54 2.27
N LEU A 14 18.06 25.36 1.95
CA LEU A 14 18.75 24.38 1.12
C LEU A 14 18.78 24.79 -0.36
N ASN A 15 17.74 25.45 -0.84
CA ASN A 15 17.66 25.93 -2.21
C ASN A 15 18.68 27.05 -2.47
N ASP A 16 18.96 27.87 -1.47
CA ASP A 16 19.98 28.93 -1.56
C ASP A 16 21.40 28.38 -1.87
N TYR A 17 21.65 27.11 -1.54
CA TYR A 17 22.91 26.43 -1.87
C TYR A 17 22.89 25.73 -3.25
N SER A 18 21.85 25.90 -4.05
CA SER A 18 21.77 25.33 -5.39
C SER A 18 22.45 26.24 -6.44
N GLY A 19 22.93 25.63 -7.52
CA GLY A 19 23.60 26.35 -8.60
C GLY A 19 25.01 26.81 -8.28
N ASP A 20 25.59 27.65 -9.14
CA ASP A 20 27.00 28.10 -9.02
C ASP A 20 27.16 29.14 -7.91
N GLU A 21 26.22 30.08 -7.78
CA GLU A 21 26.19 31.03 -6.67
C GLU A 21 26.01 30.34 -5.33
N GLY A 22 25.15 29.32 -5.27
CA GLY A 22 24.94 28.51 -4.08
C GLY A 22 26.19 27.74 -3.63
N ARG A 23 27.04 27.32 -4.57
CA ARG A 23 28.33 26.69 -4.23
C ARG A 23 29.29 27.66 -3.54
N VAL A 24 29.31 28.91 -3.97
CA VAL A 24 30.13 29.95 -3.32
C VAL A 24 29.59 30.22 -1.92
N LEU A 25 28.29 30.42 -1.80
CA LEU A 25 27.61 30.65 -0.52
C LEU A 25 27.82 29.47 0.45
N PHE A 26 27.72 28.22 -0.03
CA PHE A 26 27.99 27.03 0.78
C PHE A 26 29.41 27.02 1.33
N ARG A 27 30.40 27.33 0.48
CA ARG A 27 31.81 27.39 0.86
C ARG A 27 32.11 28.52 1.88
N GLU A 28 31.48 29.66 1.72
CA GLU A 28 31.62 30.78 2.66
C GLU A 28 30.92 30.50 3.99
N THR A 29 29.74 29.85 3.97
CA THR A 29 28.94 29.58 5.17
C THR A 29 29.51 28.44 6.01
N PHE A 30 29.89 27.34 5.37
CA PHE A 30 30.39 26.12 6.09
C PHE A 30 31.89 25.97 6.09
N GLY A 31 32.58 26.67 5.19
CA GLY A 31 34.03 26.58 5.07
C GLY A 31 34.50 25.24 4.50
N HIS A 32 35.79 25.04 4.61
CA HIS A 32 36.50 23.82 4.26
C HIS A 32 37.56 23.52 5.30
N ASN A 33 37.54 22.35 5.91
CA ASN A 33 38.51 21.95 6.89
C ASN A 33 39.03 20.54 6.56
N ALA A 34 40.37 20.39 6.47
CA ALA A 34 41.02 19.12 6.27
C ALA A 34 41.25 18.36 7.59
N ASP A 35 41.28 19.07 8.72
CA ASP A 35 41.43 18.48 10.05
C ASP A 35 40.07 18.51 10.79
N TYR A 36 39.33 17.42 10.72
CA TYR A 36 38.04 17.27 11.37
C TYR A 36 37.98 15.99 12.20
N SER A 37 37.04 15.94 13.13
CA SER A 37 36.73 14.75 13.92
C SER A 37 35.31 14.26 13.58
N LEU A 38 35.21 13.12 12.88
CA LEU A 38 33.93 12.49 12.61
C LEU A 38 33.18 12.11 13.90
N GLY A 39 33.95 11.70 14.95
CA GLY A 39 33.36 11.37 16.25
C GLY A 39 32.62 12.54 16.90
N GLU A 40 33.20 13.75 16.82
CA GLU A 40 32.53 14.97 17.31
C GLU A 40 31.32 15.36 16.48
N ALA A 41 31.40 15.20 15.17
CA ALA A 41 30.25 15.44 14.28
C ALA A 41 29.09 14.48 14.58
N LEU A 42 29.38 13.19 14.81
CA LEU A 42 28.36 12.21 15.20
C LEU A 42 27.77 12.50 16.58
N TRP A 43 28.60 12.95 17.53
CA TRP A 43 28.12 13.38 18.84
C TRP A 43 27.19 14.61 18.73
N ALA A 44 27.57 15.61 17.96
CA ALA A 44 26.74 16.78 17.71
C ALA A 44 25.38 16.39 17.11
N CYS A 45 25.37 15.46 16.16
CA CYS A 45 24.13 14.91 15.58
C CYS A 45 23.28 14.21 16.65
N SER A 46 23.88 13.41 17.55
CA SER A 46 23.18 12.74 18.64
C SER A 46 22.50 13.74 19.58
N ASN A 47 23.22 14.80 19.96
CA ASN A 47 22.67 15.86 20.80
C ASN A 47 21.48 16.57 20.13
N LEU A 48 21.59 16.88 18.83
CA LEU A 48 20.50 17.47 18.08
C LEU A 48 19.21 16.60 18.12
N PHE A 49 19.34 15.27 18.06
CA PHE A 49 18.19 14.38 18.22
C PHE A 49 17.64 14.33 19.65
N SER A 50 18.50 14.50 20.64
CA SER A 50 18.12 14.50 22.06
C SER A 50 17.38 15.78 22.47
N ASP A 51 17.71 16.92 21.87
CA ASP A 51 17.10 18.21 22.15
C ASP A 51 15.68 18.36 21.60
N VAL A 52 15.25 17.44 20.73
CA VAL A 52 13.91 17.48 20.13
C VAL A 52 12.86 17.04 21.16
N ARG A 53 11.97 17.95 21.55
CA ARG A 53 10.88 17.70 22.52
C ARG A 53 9.74 16.81 21.98
N VAL A 54 9.73 16.51 20.69
CA VAL A 54 8.71 15.67 20.03
C VAL A 54 9.23 14.25 19.90
N ARG A 55 8.38 13.28 20.18
CA ARG A 55 8.72 11.84 19.99
C ARG A 55 8.97 11.56 18.53
N LEU A 56 10.23 11.36 18.16
CA LEU A 56 10.62 10.99 16.80
C LEU A 56 10.39 9.48 16.59
N SER A 57 9.69 9.14 15.54
CA SER A 57 9.44 7.74 15.16
C SER A 57 10.61 7.12 14.39
N HIS A 58 11.43 7.96 13.75
CA HIS A 58 12.55 7.54 12.92
C HIS A 58 13.66 8.60 12.99
N LYS A 59 14.91 8.16 13.19
CA LYS A 59 16.08 9.00 13.29
C LYS A 59 17.13 8.49 12.32
N ARG A 60 17.57 9.32 11.39
CA ARG A 60 18.52 8.96 10.34
C ARG A 60 19.56 10.04 10.11
N ILE A 61 20.82 9.66 10.04
CA ILE A 61 21.94 10.50 9.64
C ILE A 61 22.41 10.02 8.28
N MET A 62 22.46 10.90 7.28
CA MET A 62 23.02 10.60 5.96
C MET A 62 24.43 11.20 5.89
N LEU A 63 25.44 10.37 5.80
CA LEU A 63 26.85 10.77 5.71
C LEU A 63 27.31 10.70 4.26
N PHE A 64 27.53 11.86 3.65
CA PHE A 64 28.06 11.97 2.28
C PHE A 64 29.58 12.13 2.35
N THR A 65 30.32 11.22 1.73
CA THR A 65 31.78 11.27 1.73
C THR A 65 32.37 10.60 0.49
N ASN A 66 33.52 11.05 0.05
CA ASN A 66 34.38 10.40 -0.93
C ASN A 66 35.71 9.92 -0.31
N GLU A 67 35.89 10.06 0.99
CA GLU A 67 37.08 9.63 1.74
C GLU A 67 36.76 8.31 2.45
N ASP A 68 37.51 7.26 2.14
CA ASP A 68 37.30 5.89 2.64
C ASP A 68 38.04 5.63 3.98
N ASP A 69 39.11 6.41 4.28
CA ASP A 69 39.81 6.37 5.57
C ASP A 69 40.11 7.78 6.11
N PRO A 70 39.08 8.47 6.64
CA PRO A 70 39.22 9.87 7.07
C PRO A 70 40.17 10.08 8.24
N HIS A 71 40.57 9.03 8.94
CA HIS A 71 41.42 9.08 10.13
C HIS A 71 42.60 8.11 10.07
N ALA A 72 43.14 7.83 8.87
CA ALA A 72 44.28 6.92 8.66
C ALA A 72 45.48 7.22 9.57
N ASN A 73 45.74 8.50 9.84
CA ASN A 73 46.90 8.98 10.61
C ASN A 73 46.54 9.31 12.07
N ASP A 74 45.29 9.16 12.51
CA ASP A 74 44.86 9.51 13.87
C ASP A 74 43.99 8.42 14.49
N SER A 75 44.62 7.47 15.15
CA SER A 75 43.95 6.36 15.78
C SER A 75 43.01 6.78 16.93
N ALA A 76 43.28 7.93 17.58
CA ALA A 76 42.43 8.45 18.64
C ALA A 76 41.10 8.98 18.08
N LYS A 77 41.12 9.74 16.97
CA LYS A 77 39.91 10.20 16.26
C LYS A 77 39.17 9.03 15.69
N ALA A 78 39.82 8.02 15.12
CA ALA A 78 39.20 6.81 14.60
C ALA A 78 38.45 6.04 15.70
N LYS A 79 39.08 5.85 16.87
CA LYS A 79 38.48 5.19 18.03
C LYS A 79 37.25 5.97 18.57
N LEU A 80 37.38 7.30 18.67
CA LEU A 80 36.29 8.16 19.10
C LEU A 80 35.07 8.04 18.14
N ALA A 81 35.29 8.03 16.82
CA ALA A 81 34.27 7.88 15.84
C ALA A 81 33.52 6.53 15.97
N ARG A 82 34.24 5.41 16.16
CA ARG A 82 33.67 4.08 16.41
C ARG A 82 32.83 4.05 17.69
N THR A 83 33.35 4.64 18.79
CA THR A 83 32.58 4.72 20.04
C THR A 83 31.27 5.50 19.86
N ARG A 84 31.35 6.67 19.21
CA ARG A 84 30.15 7.50 18.97
C ARG A 84 29.15 6.84 18.02
N ALA A 85 29.59 6.08 17.03
CA ALA A 85 28.72 5.29 16.18
C ALA A 85 28.00 4.18 16.97
N GLY A 86 28.71 3.57 17.96
CA GLY A 86 28.08 2.65 18.93
C GLY A 86 26.96 3.33 19.72
N ASP A 87 27.25 4.52 20.30
CA ASP A 87 26.24 5.31 21.04
C ASP A 87 25.00 5.65 20.19
N LEU A 88 25.20 5.97 18.91
CA LEU A 88 24.08 6.21 17.97
C LEU A 88 23.23 4.95 17.77
N ARG A 89 23.88 3.80 17.65
CA ARG A 89 23.22 2.50 17.52
C ARG A 89 22.34 2.21 18.73
N ASP A 90 22.87 2.39 19.93
CA ASP A 90 22.17 2.15 21.20
C ASP A 90 20.96 3.09 21.37
N THR A 91 21.06 4.31 20.86
CA THR A 91 19.96 5.29 20.88
C THR A 91 18.98 5.13 19.71
N GLY A 92 19.19 4.14 18.84
CA GLY A 92 18.33 3.83 17.71
C GLY A 92 18.37 4.87 16.58
N ILE A 93 19.51 5.54 16.43
CA ILE A 93 19.79 6.46 15.31
C ILE A 93 20.49 5.67 14.22
N ILE A 94 19.95 5.71 13.01
CA ILE A 94 20.50 5.00 11.85
C ILE A 94 21.51 5.91 11.15
N LEU A 95 22.71 5.40 10.92
CA LEU A 95 23.74 6.07 10.14
C LEU A 95 23.83 5.42 8.76
N ASP A 96 23.50 6.18 7.72
CA ASP A 96 23.56 5.74 6.32
C ASP A 96 24.77 6.37 5.63
N LEU A 97 25.63 5.53 5.10
CA LEU A 97 26.77 5.96 4.29
C LEU A 97 26.34 6.16 2.83
N MET A 98 26.52 7.39 2.35
CA MET A 98 26.30 7.82 0.98
C MET A 98 27.65 8.14 0.33
N HIS A 99 28.43 7.10 0.02
CA HIS A 99 29.75 7.32 -0.56
C HIS A 99 29.65 7.80 -2.02
N LEU A 100 30.54 8.71 -2.37
CA LEU A 100 30.68 9.28 -3.71
C LEU A 100 31.84 8.59 -4.42
N LYS A 101 31.79 8.60 -5.77
CA LYS A 101 32.84 8.02 -6.60
C LYS A 101 34.21 8.64 -6.33
N LYS A 102 35.20 7.77 -6.09
CA LYS A 102 36.60 8.14 -5.90
C LYS A 102 37.45 7.47 -6.97
N PRO A 103 38.49 8.13 -7.55
CA PRO A 103 39.45 7.46 -8.40
C PRO A 103 40.16 6.32 -7.63
N GLY A 104 40.10 5.09 -8.13
CA GLY A 104 40.63 3.91 -7.44
C GLY A 104 39.60 3.09 -6.63
N GLY A 105 38.33 3.52 -6.59
CA GLY A 105 37.26 2.87 -5.85
C GLY A 105 37.17 3.35 -4.39
N PHE A 106 36.05 3.08 -3.72
CA PHE A 106 35.79 3.39 -2.32
C PHE A 106 35.82 2.10 -1.50
N ASP A 107 36.82 1.95 -0.61
CA ASP A 107 36.93 0.77 0.24
C ASP A 107 36.29 1.00 1.61
N ILE A 108 35.10 0.46 1.81
CA ILE A 108 34.35 0.55 3.07
C ILE A 108 35.07 -0.19 4.24
N SER A 109 35.89 -1.18 3.91
CA SER A 109 36.53 -2.04 4.91
C SER A 109 37.58 -1.33 5.72
N LEU A 110 38.17 -0.24 5.21
CA LEU A 110 39.23 0.51 5.89
C LEU A 110 38.75 1.19 7.17
N PHE A 111 37.55 1.77 7.13
CA PHE A 111 37.07 2.55 8.28
C PHE A 111 35.55 2.40 8.53
N TYR A 112 34.70 2.49 7.50
CA TYR A 112 33.26 2.61 7.69
C TYR A 112 32.54 1.30 8.02
N ARG A 113 33.18 0.16 7.83
CA ARG A 113 32.64 -1.14 8.23
C ARG A 113 32.22 -1.16 9.70
N ASP A 114 33.06 -0.62 10.58
CA ASP A 114 32.86 -0.61 12.04
C ASP A 114 31.85 0.45 12.49
N ILE A 115 31.57 1.44 11.63
CA ILE A 115 30.74 2.61 11.93
C ILE A 115 29.32 2.44 11.45
N VAL A 116 29.13 1.91 10.22
CA VAL A 116 27.83 1.65 9.65
C VAL A 116 27.28 0.35 10.21
N ASN A 117 26.00 0.32 10.57
CA ASN A 117 25.31 -0.87 11.09
C ASN A 117 25.15 -1.96 10.01
N ILE A 118 26.23 -2.64 9.73
CA ILE A 118 26.18 -3.88 8.96
C ILE A 118 26.01 -4.97 10.02
N ALA A 119 24.96 -5.80 9.88
CA ALA A 119 24.73 -6.92 10.79
C ALA A 119 25.96 -7.83 10.79
N GLU A 120 26.37 -8.31 11.97
CA GLU A 120 27.61 -9.09 12.16
C GLU A 120 27.66 -10.37 11.31
N ASP A 121 26.50 -10.82 10.79
CA ASP A 121 26.35 -12.00 9.94
C ASP A 121 26.38 -11.71 8.43
N GLU A 122 26.42 -10.44 8.00
CA GLU A 122 26.56 -10.11 6.60
C GLU A 122 28.02 -10.15 6.17
N ASP A 123 28.39 -11.26 5.55
CA ASP A 123 29.72 -11.44 4.95
C ASP A 123 29.93 -10.38 3.86
N LEU A 124 30.96 -9.57 4.02
CA LEU A 124 31.18 -8.33 3.29
C LEU A 124 31.72 -8.54 1.87
N GLY A 125 30.98 -9.28 1.08
CA GLY A 125 31.11 -9.19 -0.38
C GLY A 125 30.42 -7.94 -0.97
N ILE A 126 29.81 -7.10 -0.11
CA ILE A 126 29.07 -5.91 -0.56
C ILE A 126 30.00 -4.72 -0.51
N GLN A 127 30.63 -4.43 -1.62
CA GLN A 127 30.93 -3.03 -1.92
C GLN A 127 29.59 -2.38 -2.23
N PRO A 128 29.10 -1.42 -1.40
CA PRO A 128 27.92 -0.67 -1.77
C PRO A 128 28.18 -0.10 -3.16
N GLU A 129 27.28 -0.38 -4.11
CA GLU A 129 27.42 0.10 -5.49
C GLU A 129 27.80 1.57 -5.44
N GLU A 130 28.96 1.89 -6.01
CA GLU A 130 29.39 3.27 -6.20
C GLU A 130 28.25 3.99 -6.90
N SER A 131 27.82 5.10 -6.34
CA SER A 131 26.79 5.93 -6.96
C SER A 131 27.37 6.54 -8.23
N GLU A 132 27.57 5.72 -9.26
CA GLU A 132 28.07 6.16 -10.57
C GLU A 132 27.16 7.19 -11.22
N LYS A 133 25.87 7.16 -10.83
CA LYS A 133 24.87 8.09 -11.35
C LYS A 133 24.18 8.83 -10.20
N LEU A 134 24.04 10.12 -10.35
CA LEU A 134 23.27 10.98 -9.44
C LEU A 134 21.86 10.44 -9.15
N GLU A 135 21.28 9.74 -10.12
CA GLU A 135 19.96 9.09 -9.96
C GLU A 135 19.95 7.99 -8.91
N HIS A 136 21.02 7.19 -8.79
CA HIS A 136 21.13 6.17 -7.75
C HIS A 136 21.23 6.81 -6.34
N LEU A 137 21.98 7.90 -6.23
CA LEU A 137 22.06 8.67 -4.99
C LEU A 137 20.70 9.25 -4.61
N LYS A 138 20.00 9.86 -5.57
CA LYS A 138 18.63 10.36 -5.36
C LYS A 138 17.68 9.26 -4.89
N LYS A 139 17.75 8.07 -5.48
CA LYS A 139 16.94 6.90 -5.06
C LYS A 139 17.26 6.48 -3.62
N LYS A 140 18.54 6.36 -3.25
CA LYS A 140 18.96 6.03 -1.88
C LYS A 140 18.47 7.06 -0.86
N VAL A 141 18.61 8.36 -1.17
CA VAL A 141 18.12 9.45 -0.29
C VAL A 141 16.61 9.41 -0.13
N ARG A 142 15.87 9.11 -1.21
CA ARG A 142 14.39 9.03 -1.20
C ARG A 142 13.86 7.74 -0.57
N ALA A 143 14.65 6.67 -0.57
CA ALA A 143 14.25 5.40 0.02
C ALA A 143 13.98 5.57 1.52
N LYS A 144 12.74 5.31 1.93
CA LYS A 144 12.39 5.24 3.35
C LYS A 144 12.71 3.84 3.86
N GLU A 145 13.90 3.65 4.36
CA GLU A 145 14.21 2.47 5.14
C GLU A 145 13.56 2.62 6.52
N THR A 146 12.38 2.08 6.66
CA THR A 146 11.74 1.98 7.96
C THR A 146 12.13 0.66 8.60
N LYS A 147 12.77 0.72 9.77
CA LYS A 147 13.05 -0.47 10.57
C LYS A 147 11.74 -1.24 10.79
N LYS A 148 11.70 -2.48 10.37
CA LYS A 148 10.52 -3.34 10.50
C LYS A 148 10.22 -3.54 11.98
N ARG A 149 9.04 -3.10 12.44
CA ARG A 149 8.59 -3.29 13.82
C ARG A 149 7.72 -4.53 13.91
N THR A 150 7.92 -5.31 14.95
CA THR A 150 7.03 -6.41 15.30
C THR A 150 5.62 -5.88 15.54
N LEU A 151 4.63 -6.43 14.84
CA LEU A 151 3.22 -6.12 15.07
C LEU A 151 2.73 -6.71 16.37
N VAL A 152 3.14 -7.94 16.63
CA VAL A 152 2.79 -8.70 17.82
C VAL A 152 3.82 -9.82 18.02
N ARG A 153 4.09 -10.16 19.28
CA ARG A 153 4.85 -11.33 19.67
C ARG A 153 3.87 -12.35 20.20
N ILE A 154 3.92 -13.56 19.68
CA ILE A 154 3.01 -14.66 20.01
C ILE A 154 3.75 -16.00 20.01
N ASN A 155 3.14 -16.99 20.62
CA ASN A 155 3.65 -18.35 20.58
C ASN A 155 3.08 -19.10 19.38
N LEU A 156 3.92 -19.89 18.72
CA LEU A 156 3.55 -20.92 17.77
C LEU A 156 3.56 -22.26 18.52
N TYR A 157 2.40 -22.84 18.70
CA TYR A 157 2.19 -24.12 19.38
C TYR A 157 2.21 -25.24 18.34
N LEU A 158 3.23 -26.08 18.41
CA LEU A 158 3.32 -27.31 17.59
C LEU A 158 2.53 -28.44 18.23
N ASN A 159 2.49 -28.47 19.55
CA ASN A 159 1.70 -29.40 20.38
C ASN A 159 1.40 -28.69 21.71
N LYS A 160 0.69 -29.39 22.62
CA LYS A 160 0.37 -28.86 23.95
C LYS A 160 1.61 -28.53 24.78
N ASP A 161 2.67 -29.34 24.65
CA ASP A 161 3.91 -29.22 25.43
C ASP A 161 5.07 -28.61 24.65
N LEU A 162 4.90 -28.32 23.37
CA LEU A 162 5.95 -27.80 22.51
C LEU A 162 5.50 -26.50 21.81
N SER A 163 6.10 -25.41 22.22
CA SER A 163 5.86 -24.09 21.64
C SER A 163 7.15 -23.32 21.46
N LEU A 164 7.13 -22.39 20.51
CA LEU A 164 8.22 -21.44 20.27
C LEU A 164 7.64 -20.04 20.12
N SER A 165 8.44 -19.05 20.46
CA SER A 165 8.02 -17.66 20.33
C SER A 165 8.39 -17.09 18.95
N VAL A 166 7.46 -16.35 18.35
CA VAL A 166 7.64 -15.72 17.04
C VAL A 166 7.16 -14.28 17.06
N GLY A 167 7.90 -13.43 16.36
CA GLY A 167 7.48 -12.08 16.03
C GLY A 167 6.74 -12.06 14.70
N VAL A 168 5.63 -11.35 14.63
CA VAL A 168 4.85 -11.16 13.39
C VAL A 168 5.16 -9.79 12.81
N TYR A 169 5.45 -9.73 11.52
CA TYR A 169 5.88 -8.53 10.79
C TYR A 169 5.04 -8.30 9.53
N ASN A 170 4.94 -7.05 9.11
CA ASN A 170 4.51 -6.69 7.76
C ASN A 170 5.75 -6.36 6.93
N LEU A 171 6.09 -7.19 5.95
CA LEU A 171 7.21 -6.91 5.04
C LEU A 171 6.87 -5.76 4.08
N VAL A 172 5.62 -5.72 3.60
CA VAL A 172 5.13 -4.70 2.67
C VAL A 172 3.88 -4.04 3.26
N GLN A 173 3.87 -2.72 3.28
CA GLN A 173 2.72 -1.95 3.74
C GLN A 173 2.48 -0.78 2.80
N LYS A 174 1.22 -0.52 2.48
CA LYS A 174 0.84 0.62 1.65
C LYS A 174 1.24 1.92 2.34
N ALA A 175 1.99 2.76 1.63
CA ALA A 175 2.31 4.11 2.05
C ALA A 175 1.17 5.06 1.65
N TYR A 176 0.82 5.97 2.55
CA TYR A 176 -0.24 6.97 2.35
C TYR A 176 0.34 8.37 2.53
N LYS A 177 -0.23 9.33 1.83
CA LYS A 177 0.00 10.74 2.15
C LYS A 177 -0.56 11.04 3.54
N PRO A 178 0.04 11.98 4.30
CA PRO A 178 -0.48 12.41 5.58
C PRO A 178 -1.92 12.91 5.47
N TYR A 179 -2.73 12.65 6.50
CA TYR A 179 -4.09 13.18 6.54
C TYR A 179 -4.06 14.71 6.72
N PRO A 180 -4.93 15.45 6.01
CA PRO A 180 -5.04 16.90 6.19
C PRO A 180 -5.54 17.23 7.61
N VAL A 181 -4.93 18.22 8.24
CA VAL A 181 -5.36 18.75 9.53
C VAL A 181 -6.34 19.88 9.26
N LYS A 182 -7.49 19.86 9.97
CA LYS A 182 -8.46 20.97 9.89
C LYS A 182 -7.97 22.11 10.75
N LEU A 183 -7.92 23.30 10.18
CA LEU A 183 -7.55 24.53 10.87
C LEU A 183 -8.77 25.44 11.02
N TYR A 184 -8.80 26.22 12.09
CA TYR A 184 -9.76 27.31 12.23
C TYR A 184 -9.40 28.44 11.27
N ARG A 185 -10.38 28.89 10.49
CA ARG A 185 -10.13 29.77 9.33
C ARG A 185 -9.50 31.11 9.71
N GLU A 186 -9.83 31.64 10.88
CA GLU A 186 -9.39 32.99 11.29
C GLU A 186 -8.00 32.98 11.95
N THR A 187 -7.71 31.96 12.76
CA THR A 187 -6.47 31.90 13.56
C THR A 187 -5.46 30.88 13.04
N ASN A 188 -5.82 30.05 12.05
CA ASN A 188 -5.02 28.91 11.58
C ASN A 188 -4.62 27.90 12.68
N GLU A 189 -5.35 27.86 13.77
CA GLU A 189 -5.11 26.90 14.85
C GLU A 189 -5.72 25.52 14.52
N PRO A 190 -5.05 24.41 14.89
CA PRO A 190 -5.59 23.07 14.69
C PRO A 190 -6.89 22.85 15.46
N VAL A 191 -7.95 22.49 14.73
CA VAL A 191 -9.27 22.22 15.30
C VAL A 191 -9.37 20.77 15.76
N LYS A 192 -9.77 20.55 17.00
CA LYS A 192 -10.10 19.22 17.54
C LYS A 192 -11.57 18.90 17.30
N THR A 193 -11.85 17.80 16.63
CA THR A 193 -13.22 17.29 16.46
C THR A 193 -13.60 16.44 17.65
N LYS A 194 -14.72 16.76 18.30
CA LYS A 194 -15.32 15.98 19.39
C LYS A 194 -16.71 15.52 18.96
N THR A 195 -16.91 14.22 18.84
CA THR A 195 -18.22 13.64 18.52
C THR A 195 -19.00 13.39 19.80
N ARG A 196 -20.26 13.84 19.85
CA ARG A 196 -21.19 13.63 20.96
C ARG A 196 -22.48 13.01 20.41
N MET A 197 -23.07 12.11 21.17
CA MET A 197 -24.35 11.50 20.85
C MET A 197 -25.47 12.21 21.63
N PHE A 198 -26.58 12.45 20.96
CA PHE A 198 -27.78 13.04 21.56
C PHE A 198 -28.96 12.10 21.34
N ASN A 199 -29.87 12.08 22.33
CA ASN A 199 -31.14 11.39 22.17
C ASN A 199 -32.01 12.18 21.19
N GLY A 200 -32.44 11.54 20.10
CA GLY A 200 -33.19 12.17 19.01
C GLY A 200 -34.58 12.70 19.45
N LYS A 201 -35.17 12.18 20.53
CA LYS A 201 -36.48 12.62 21.05
C LYS A 201 -36.38 13.74 22.09
N THR A 202 -35.41 13.66 22.99
CA THR A 202 -35.28 14.58 24.12
C THR A 202 -34.20 15.65 23.94
N GLY A 203 -33.32 15.49 22.92
CA GLY A 203 -32.19 16.39 22.74
C GLY A 203 -31.09 16.29 23.83
N SER A 204 -31.24 15.37 24.78
CA SER A 204 -30.28 15.21 25.88
C SER A 204 -28.98 14.57 25.39
N LEU A 205 -27.85 15.01 25.98
CA LEU A 205 -26.55 14.45 25.74
C LEU A 205 -26.47 13.02 26.32
N LEU A 206 -26.08 12.06 25.51
CA LEU A 206 -25.87 10.67 25.91
C LEU A 206 -24.39 10.42 26.21
N LEU A 207 -24.13 9.82 27.35
CA LEU A 207 -22.83 9.28 27.72
C LEU A 207 -22.65 7.88 27.13
N PRO A 208 -21.41 7.38 26.99
CA PRO A 208 -21.16 6.02 26.54
C PRO A 208 -21.86 4.94 27.38
N SER A 209 -22.09 5.21 28.68
CA SER A 209 -22.86 4.36 29.60
C SER A 209 -24.36 4.30 29.29
N ASP A 210 -24.90 5.33 28.64
CA ASP A 210 -26.33 5.42 28.33
C ASP A 210 -26.69 4.70 27.02
N THR A 211 -25.69 4.15 26.37
CA THR A 211 -25.85 3.46 25.07
C THR A 211 -25.50 1.98 25.19
N LYS A 212 -26.39 1.13 24.66
CA LYS A 212 -26.17 -0.31 24.55
C LYS A 212 -25.99 -0.69 23.07
N ARG A 213 -25.32 -1.80 22.83
CA ARG A 213 -25.22 -2.36 21.48
C ARG A 213 -26.38 -3.34 21.26
N ALA A 214 -27.03 -3.19 20.13
CA ALA A 214 -28.09 -4.11 19.75
C ALA A 214 -27.85 -4.63 18.33
N GLN A 215 -28.22 -5.88 18.08
CA GLN A 215 -28.29 -6.49 16.78
C GLN A 215 -29.75 -6.82 16.46
N THR A 216 -30.21 -6.40 15.28
CA THR A 216 -31.55 -6.75 14.82
C THR A 216 -31.52 -8.14 14.19
N TYR A 217 -32.33 -9.04 14.72
CA TYR A 217 -32.56 -10.37 14.15
C TYR A 217 -34.04 -10.61 13.96
N GLY A 218 -34.48 -10.76 12.73
CA GLY A 218 -35.89 -10.67 12.38
C GLY A 218 -36.47 -9.32 12.80
N ASN A 219 -37.59 -9.31 13.51
CA ASN A 219 -38.23 -8.08 14.01
C ASN A 219 -37.85 -7.76 15.48
N ARG A 220 -36.87 -8.45 16.06
CA ARG A 220 -36.43 -8.24 17.45
C ARG A 220 -35.03 -7.65 17.50
N GLN A 221 -34.83 -6.75 18.46
CA GLN A 221 -33.50 -6.25 18.81
C GLN A 221 -32.95 -7.05 19.97
N ILE A 222 -31.81 -7.71 19.75
CA ILE A 222 -31.04 -8.39 20.77
C ILE A 222 -30.05 -7.36 21.32
N VAL A 223 -30.27 -6.97 22.57
CA VAL A 223 -29.40 -5.99 23.26
C VAL A 223 -28.34 -6.75 24.04
N LEU A 224 -27.08 -6.32 23.87
CA LEU A 224 -25.92 -6.89 24.55
C LEU A 224 -25.22 -5.83 25.37
N GLU A 225 -24.85 -6.16 26.59
CA GLU A 225 -23.97 -5.35 27.42
C GLU A 225 -22.55 -5.36 26.89
N LYS A 226 -21.73 -4.43 27.34
CA LYS A 226 -20.34 -4.32 26.86
C LYS A 226 -19.52 -5.59 27.20
N GLU A 227 -19.68 -6.07 28.41
CA GLU A 227 -19.02 -7.26 28.95
C GLU A 227 -19.42 -8.51 28.16
N GLU A 228 -20.71 -8.71 27.92
CA GLU A 228 -21.24 -9.81 27.10
C GLU A 228 -20.69 -9.75 25.66
N THR A 229 -20.63 -8.53 25.10
CA THR A 229 -20.06 -8.35 23.75
C THR A 229 -18.56 -8.68 23.71
N GLU A 230 -17.81 -8.38 24.74
CA GLU A 230 -16.39 -8.71 24.86
C GLU A 230 -16.18 -10.23 25.05
N GLU A 231 -17.03 -10.86 25.84
CA GLU A 231 -17.01 -12.32 26.05
C GLU A 231 -17.34 -13.08 24.75
N LEU A 232 -18.37 -12.68 24.04
CA LEU A 232 -18.74 -13.25 22.75
C LEU A 232 -17.64 -13.11 21.68
N LYS A 233 -16.79 -12.10 21.79
CA LYS A 233 -15.63 -11.91 20.88
C LYS A 233 -14.42 -12.73 21.28
N ARG A 234 -14.41 -13.30 22.46
CA ARG A 234 -13.29 -14.06 22.99
C ARG A 234 -13.41 -15.52 22.60
N PHE A 235 -12.83 -15.87 21.46
CA PHE A 235 -12.81 -17.26 20.99
C PHE A 235 -11.68 -18.06 21.60
N ASP A 236 -10.45 -17.45 21.72
CA ASP A 236 -9.27 -18.18 22.14
C ASP A 236 -8.14 -17.22 22.61
N SER A 237 -7.11 -17.79 23.20
CA SER A 237 -5.88 -17.07 23.53
C SER A 237 -5.12 -16.68 22.27
N PRO A 238 -4.39 -15.52 22.26
CA PRO A 238 -3.55 -15.17 21.14
C PRO A 238 -2.47 -16.22 20.88
N GLY A 239 -2.26 -16.55 19.62
CA GLY A 239 -1.26 -17.54 19.24
C GLY A 239 -1.48 -18.09 17.83
N LEU A 240 -0.52 -18.88 17.41
CA LEU A 240 -0.57 -19.75 16.23
C LEU A 240 -0.64 -21.20 16.72
N PHE A 241 -1.66 -21.92 16.34
CA PHE A 241 -1.87 -23.31 16.72
C PHE A 241 -1.76 -24.20 15.48
N LEU A 242 -0.76 -25.05 15.44
CA LEU A 242 -0.55 -25.98 14.32
C LEU A 242 -1.71 -26.97 14.24
N ILE A 243 -2.25 -27.16 13.04
CA ILE A 243 -3.27 -28.17 12.73
C ILE A 243 -2.62 -29.33 11.97
N GLY A 244 -1.69 -29.04 11.05
CA GLY A 244 -1.00 -30.05 10.28
C GLY A 244 -0.25 -29.48 9.08
N PHE A 245 0.30 -30.35 8.25
CA PHE A 245 1.08 -29.97 7.07
C PHE A 245 0.37 -30.38 5.78
N LYS A 246 0.55 -29.58 4.73
CA LYS A 246 0.05 -29.84 3.38
C LYS A 246 1.10 -29.48 2.35
N PRO A 247 1.14 -30.15 1.18
CA PRO A 247 2.01 -29.75 0.09
C PRO A 247 1.75 -28.32 -0.37
N LEU A 248 2.79 -27.57 -0.75
CA LEU A 248 2.69 -26.20 -1.25
C LEU A 248 1.77 -26.10 -2.48
N SER A 249 1.72 -27.14 -3.33
CA SER A 249 0.86 -27.21 -4.51
C SER A 249 -0.64 -27.09 -4.22
N MET A 250 -1.06 -27.36 -2.96
CA MET A 250 -2.44 -27.20 -2.51
C MET A 250 -2.84 -25.74 -2.32
N LEU A 251 -1.89 -24.84 -2.18
CA LEU A 251 -2.16 -23.40 -2.05
C LEU A 251 -2.48 -22.82 -3.43
N LYS A 252 -3.71 -22.35 -3.62
CA LYS A 252 -4.14 -21.71 -4.87
C LYS A 252 -3.97 -20.20 -4.77
N ARG A 253 -3.71 -19.54 -5.91
CA ARG A 253 -3.51 -18.08 -5.98
C ARG A 253 -4.71 -17.28 -5.44
N HIS A 254 -5.93 -17.80 -5.60
CA HIS A 254 -7.16 -17.16 -5.13
C HIS A 254 -7.46 -17.38 -3.63
N HIS A 255 -6.61 -18.14 -2.91
CA HIS A 255 -6.80 -18.35 -1.48
C HIS A 255 -6.38 -17.14 -0.62
N HIS A 256 -5.82 -16.08 -1.22
CA HIS A 256 -5.42 -14.88 -0.49
C HIS A 256 -6.62 -13.97 -0.20
N ILE A 257 -6.94 -13.76 1.09
CA ILE A 257 -8.02 -12.86 1.51
C ILE A 257 -7.48 -11.46 1.82
N LYS A 258 -6.30 -11.38 2.40
CA LYS A 258 -5.66 -10.10 2.79
C LYS A 258 -4.15 -10.18 2.63
N PRO A 259 -3.43 -9.04 2.67
CA PRO A 259 -1.98 -9.02 2.58
C PRO A 259 -1.33 -9.99 3.56
N SER A 260 -0.31 -10.71 3.07
CA SER A 260 0.47 -11.65 3.88
C SER A 260 1.22 -10.92 4.99
N GLN A 261 1.46 -11.65 6.08
CA GLN A 261 2.38 -11.26 7.14
C GLN A 261 3.59 -12.20 7.10
N PHE A 262 4.60 -11.88 7.87
CA PHE A 262 5.82 -12.66 7.95
C PHE A 262 6.13 -12.97 9.41
N ILE A 263 6.61 -14.18 9.71
CA ILE A 263 7.06 -14.54 11.04
C ILE A 263 8.54 -14.87 11.04
N TYR A 264 9.17 -14.45 12.14
CA TYR A 264 10.57 -14.66 12.45
C TYR A 264 10.70 -15.08 13.92
N PRO A 265 11.70 -15.88 14.31
CA PRO A 265 11.84 -16.34 15.69
C PRO A 265 12.15 -15.17 16.63
N GLU A 266 11.74 -15.31 17.88
CA GLU A 266 11.92 -14.33 18.95
C GLU A 266 12.40 -15.05 20.22
N GLU A 267 13.63 -14.77 20.65
CA GLU A 267 14.21 -15.43 21.83
C GLU A 267 13.81 -14.80 23.17
N SER A 268 13.20 -13.60 23.14
CA SER A 268 12.92 -12.84 24.38
C SER A 268 11.88 -13.48 25.30
N ILE A 269 11.00 -14.35 24.74
CA ILE A 269 9.92 -15.00 25.50
C ILE A 269 10.25 -16.45 25.82
N VAL A 270 10.71 -17.21 24.82
CA VAL A 270 11.05 -18.63 24.96
C VAL A 270 12.43 -18.87 24.39
N SER A 271 13.37 -19.26 25.24
CA SER A 271 14.74 -19.61 24.84
C SER A 271 14.74 -20.88 23.97
N GLY A 272 15.59 -20.91 22.93
CA GLY A 272 15.66 -22.00 21.96
C GLY A 272 14.66 -21.89 20.81
N SER A 273 13.87 -20.83 20.78
CA SER A 273 12.90 -20.59 19.70
C SER A 273 13.53 -20.53 18.33
N THR A 274 14.71 -19.91 18.19
CA THR A 274 15.43 -19.77 16.91
C THR A 274 15.84 -21.14 16.37
N THR A 275 16.40 -21.99 17.19
CA THR A 275 16.85 -23.34 16.79
C THR A 275 15.68 -24.20 16.33
N LEU A 276 14.57 -24.20 17.08
CA LEU A 276 13.37 -24.96 16.73
C LEU A 276 12.71 -24.40 15.45
N PHE A 277 12.68 -23.07 15.32
CA PHE A 277 12.12 -22.41 14.13
C PHE A 277 12.92 -22.76 12.87
N ASN A 278 14.26 -22.70 12.93
CA ASN A 278 15.12 -23.04 11.80
C ASN A 278 14.99 -24.52 11.42
N ALA A 279 14.93 -25.42 12.39
CA ALA A 279 14.71 -26.85 12.12
C ALA A 279 13.37 -27.10 11.41
N LEU A 280 12.29 -26.40 11.86
CA LEU A 280 10.99 -26.47 11.22
C LEU A 280 11.04 -25.89 9.78
N LEU A 281 11.67 -24.73 9.61
CA LEU A 281 11.79 -24.06 8.32
C LEU A 281 12.52 -24.94 7.29
N MET A 282 13.70 -25.45 7.65
CA MET A 282 14.49 -26.31 6.76
C MET A 282 13.73 -27.59 6.35
N LYS A 283 13.00 -28.20 7.29
CA LYS A 283 12.21 -29.40 6.94
C LYS A 283 10.98 -29.09 6.10
N CYS A 284 10.35 -27.93 6.28
CA CYS A 284 9.26 -27.50 5.42
C CYS A 284 9.75 -27.19 4.00
N LEU A 285 10.92 -26.59 3.87
CA LEU A 285 11.57 -26.34 2.56
C LEU A 285 11.93 -27.65 1.85
N GLU A 286 12.65 -28.55 2.53
CA GLU A 286 13.06 -29.85 1.97
C GLU A 286 11.86 -30.69 1.49
N LYS A 287 10.76 -30.66 2.23
CA LYS A 287 9.56 -31.44 1.92
C LYS A 287 8.55 -30.72 1.03
N GLU A 288 8.80 -29.47 0.67
CA GLU A 288 7.88 -28.61 -0.09
C GLU A 288 6.48 -28.56 0.53
N VAL A 289 6.41 -28.40 1.87
CA VAL A 289 5.16 -28.35 2.60
C VAL A 289 4.94 -27.01 3.30
N MET A 290 3.67 -26.65 3.48
CA MET A 290 3.22 -25.54 4.32
C MET A 290 2.58 -26.07 5.58
N ALA A 291 2.70 -25.32 6.68
CA ALA A 291 2.00 -25.62 7.91
C ALA A 291 0.64 -24.89 7.93
N LEU A 292 -0.44 -25.63 8.18
CA LEU A 292 -1.76 -25.06 8.39
C LEU A 292 -1.94 -24.76 9.87
N CYS A 293 -2.32 -23.53 10.20
CA CYS A 293 -2.48 -23.07 11.56
C CYS A 293 -3.79 -22.30 11.76
N ARG A 294 -4.29 -22.37 12.99
CA ARG A 294 -5.29 -21.42 13.50
C ARG A 294 -4.55 -20.25 14.13
N TYR A 295 -4.86 -19.05 13.69
CA TYR A 295 -4.21 -17.82 14.09
C TYR A 295 -5.16 -16.86 14.79
N THR A 296 -4.84 -16.50 16.03
CA THR A 296 -5.51 -15.47 16.81
C THR A 296 -4.49 -14.39 17.16
N ALA A 297 -4.58 -13.22 16.52
CA ALA A 297 -3.59 -12.16 16.66
C ALA A 297 -3.65 -11.46 18.03
N ARG A 298 -4.86 -11.26 18.57
CA ARG A 298 -5.13 -10.55 19.84
C ARG A 298 -6.36 -11.14 20.54
N ARG A 299 -6.47 -10.93 21.84
CA ARG A 299 -7.50 -11.50 22.70
C ARG A 299 -8.95 -11.39 22.19
N ASN A 300 -9.32 -10.27 21.58
CA ASN A 300 -10.70 -10.01 21.13
C ASN A 300 -10.82 -10.00 19.59
N THR A 301 -9.94 -10.73 18.90
CA THR A 301 -10.00 -10.88 17.44
C THR A 301 -10.49 -12.28 17.08
N PRO A 302 -11.34 -12.41 16.04
CA PRO A 302 -11.77 -13.72 15.58
C PRO A 302 -10.58 -14.53 15.08
N PRO A 303 -10.58 -15.85 15.27
CA PRO A 303 -9.55 -16.73 14.75
C PRO A 303 -9.54 -16.67 13.22
N ARG A 304 -8.37 -16.92 12.64
CA ARG A 304 -8.15 -16.99 11.20
C ARG A 304 -7.52 -18.32 10.86
N PHE A 305 -7.89 -18.88 9.73
CA PHE A 305 -7.22 -20.03 9.18
C PHE A 305 -6.08 -19.53 8.29
N VAL A 306 -4.86 -20.01 8.53
CA VAL A 306 -3.67 -19.52 7.85
C VAL A 306 -2.76 -20.65 7.40
N ALA A 307 -2.03 -20.42 6.32
CA ALA A 307 -0.92 -21.24 5.88
C ALA A 307 0.40 -20.53 6.16
N LEU A 308 1.32 -21.21 6.82
CA LEU A 308 2.71 -20.79 6.97
C LEU A 308 3.50 -21.36 5.80
N VAL A 309 3.85 -20.50 4.87
CA VAL A 309 4.61 -20.83 3.65
C VAL A 309 6.09 -20.54 3.91
N PRO A 310 6.97 -21.56 3.84
CA PRO A 310 8.38 -21.37 4.09
C PRO A 310 9.03 -20.53 2.99
N GLN A 311 9.93 -19.65 3.38
CA GLN A 311 10.80 -18.86 2.51
C GLN A 311 12.24 -19.10 2.90
N GLU A 312 13.04 -19.49 1.93
CA GLU A 312 14.48 -19.54 2.04
C GLU A 312 15.07 -18.12 2.03
N GLU A 313 16.25 -17.96 2.57
CA GLU A 313 16.99 -16.72 2.44
C GLU A 313 17.37 -16.48 0.98
N GLU A 314 16.97 -15.33 0.45
CA GLU A 314 17.37 -14.90 -0.88
C GLU A 314 18.44 -13.82 -0.75
N VAL A 315 19.57 -14.07 -1.39
CA VAL A 315 20.69 -13.12 -1.50
C VAL A 315 20.89 -12.72 -2.96
N ASP A 316 21.33 -11.49 -3.20
CA ASP A 316 21.66 -10.99 -4.54
C ASP A 316 23.04 -11.57 -5.01
N GLU A 317 23.42 -11.31 -6.25
CA GLU A 317 24.73 -11.64 -6.83
C GLU A 317 25.88 -11.06 -5.98
N GLN A 318 25.61 -10.02 -5.20
CA GLN A 318 26.51 -9.35 -4.28
C GLN A 318 26.40 -9.84 -2.84
N LYS A 319 25.71 -10.96 -2.58
CA LYS A 319 25.40 -11.54 -1.26
C LYS A 319 24.61 -10.61 -0.33
N VAL A 320 23.88 -9.63 -0.87
CA VAL A 320 22.94 -8.80 -0.10
C VAL A 320 21.65 -9.57 0.13
N GLN A 321 21.19 -9.63 1.36
CA GLN A 321 19.91 -10.25 1.68
C GLN A 321 18.76 -9.49 1.02
N ILE A 322 18.11 -10.11 0.04
CA ILE A 322 16.90 -9.59 -0.60
C ILE A 322 15.68 -9.98 0.22
N ALA A 323 15.63 -11.22 0.68
CA ALA A 323 14.52 -11.73 1.48
C ALA A 323 15.04 -12.54 2.68
N PRO A 324 14.57 -12.26 3.91
CA PRO A 324 14.99 -13.00 5.11
C PRO A 324 14.41 -14.42 5.12
N PRO A 325 15.09 -15.40 5.75
CA PRO A 325 14.55 -16.74 5.95
C PRO A 325 13.38 -16.69 6.95
N GLY A 326 12.32 -17.46 6.70
CA GLY A 326 11.17 -17.50 7.59
C GLY A 326 9.90 -18.02 6.96
N PHE A 327 8.74 -17.69 7.54
CA PHE A 327 7.46 -18.11 7.00
C PHE A 327 6.55 -16.94 6.69
N HIS A 328 5.93 -16.97 5.51
CA HIS A 328 4.81 -16.09 5.20
C HIS A 328 3.52 -16.63 5.79
N ILE A 329 2.77 -15.78 6.48
CA ILE A 329 1.40 -16.07 6.89
C ILE A 329 0.47 -15.71 5.75
N ILE A 330 -0.09 -16.70 5.09
CA ILE A 330 -1.12 -16.52 4.06
C ILE A 330 -2.48 -16.78 4.70
N PHE A 331 -3.36 -15.78 4.63
CA PHE A 331 -4.71 -15.88 5.20
C PHE A 331 -5.62 -16.62 4.23
N LEU A 332 -6.12 -17.78 4.68
CA LEU A 332 -6.97 -18.65 3.89
C LEU A 332 -8.45 -18.27 4.03
N PRO A 333 -9.26 -18.50 2.98
CA PRO A 333 -10.69 -18.26 3.02
C PRO A 333 -11.42 -19.32 3.87
N TYR A 334 -12.50 -18.90 4.53
CA TYR A 334 -13.52 -19.78 5.02
C TYR A 334 -14.46 -20.20 3.88
N ALA A 335 -15.30 -21.21 4.13
CA ALA A 335 -16.28 -21.65 3.16
C ALA A 335 -17.24 -20.53 2.74
N ASP A 336 -17.59 -19.66 3.69
CA ASP A 336 -18.49 -18.52 3.51
C ASP A 336 -17.88 -17.39 2.66
N ASP A 337 -16.55 -17.32 2.57
CA ASP A 337 -15.82 -16.33 1.77
C ASP A 337 -15.80 -16.69 0.27
N LYS A 338 -16.08 -17.96 -0.05
CA LYS A 338 -16.02 -18.44 -1.44
C LYS A 338 -17.16 -17.85 -2.27
N ARG A 339 -16.83 -17.32 -3.43
CA ARG A 339 -17.78 -16.86 -4.44
C ARG A 339 -17.65 -17.73 -5.67
N ASN A 340 -18.79 -18.15 -6.23
CA ASN A 340 -18.84 -18.86 -7.50
C ASN A 340 -19.02 -17.83 -8.62
N VAL A 341 -18.22 -17.98 -9.67
CA VAL A 341 -18.38 -17.21 -10.90
C VAL A 341 -18.92 -18.16 -11.95
N ASP A 342 -20.14 -17.92 -12.38
CA ASP A 342 -20.77 -18.70 -13.43
C ASP A 342 -20.26 -18.21 -14.79
N PHE A 343 -19.47 -19.04 -15.43
CA PHE A 343 -19.05 -18.83 -16.83
C PHE A 343 -20.06 -19.52 -17.74
N THR A 344 -20.80 -18.75 -18.49
CA THR A 344 -21.82 -19.25 -19.38
C THR A 344 -21.28 -19.97 -20.62
N GLU A 345 -20.09 -19.62 -21.08
CA GLU A 345 -19.45 -20.25 -22.24
C GLU A 345 -17.93 -20.31 -22.10
N LYS A 346 -17.37 -21.48 -22.31
CA LYS A 346 -15.92 -21.69 -22.46
C LYS A 346 -15.60 -21.76 -23.95
N VAL A 347 -15.18 -20.64 -24.52
CA VAL A 347 -14.68 -20.63 -25.91
C VAL A 347 -13.19 -20.91 -25.87
N PRO A 348 -12.72 -22.09 -26.32
CA PRO A 348 -11.29 -22.38 -26.38
C PRO A 348 -10.64 -21.54 -27.49
N ALA A 349 -9.44 -21.02 -27.22
CA ALA A 349 -8.64 -20.37 -28.25
C ALA A 349 -8.01 -21.41 -29.19
N SER A 350 -7.90 -21.09 -30.47
CA SER A 350 -7.20 -21.93 -31.45
C SER A 350 -5.69 -21.96 -31.17
N ARG A 351 -5.01 -22.97 -31.69
CA ARG A 351 -3.55 -23.08 -31.52
C ARG A 351 -2.82 -21.88 -32.13
N GLU A 352 -3.25 -21.40 -33.29
CA GLU A 352 -2.66 -20.22 -33.96
C GLU A 352 -2.81 -18.95 -33.12
N GLN A 353 -4.00 -18.74 -32.50
CA GLN A 353 -4.25 -17.62 -31.61
C GLN A 353 -3.35 -17.66 -30.37
N VAL A 354 -3.12 -18.85 -29.80
CA VAL A 354 -2.25 -19.05 -28.64
C VAL A 354 -0.78 -18.79 -29.02
N ASP A 355 -0.33 -19.28 -30.17
CA ASP A 355 1.05 -19.11 -30.62
C ASP A 355 1.36 -17.64 -30.94
N LYS A 356 0.46 -16.93 -31.61
CA LYS A 356 0.57 -15.48 -31.85
C LYS A 356 0.59 -14.67 -30.54
N MET A 357 -0.28 -14.99 -29.60
CA MET A 357 -0.26 -14.32 -28.30
C MET A 357 1.03 -14.59 -27.53
N LYS A 358 1.60 -15.78 -27.66
CA LYS A 358 2.90 -16.12 -27.08
C LYS A 358 4.03 -15.24 -27.61
N GLU A 359 4.06 -14.98 -28.92
CA GLU A 359 5.02 -14.05 -29.54
C GLU A 359 4.88 -12.61 -28.98
N ILE A 360 3.64 -12.12 -28.87
CA ILE A 360 3.35 -10.81 -28.25
C ILE A 360 3.86 -10.75 -26.81
N ILE A 361 3.55 -11.74 -26.00
CA ILE A 361 3.99 -11.81 -24.60
C ILE A 361 5.52 -11.82 -24.50
N GLN A 362 6.22 -12.59 -25.37
CA GLN A 362 7.67 -12.65 -25.36
C GLN A 362 8.31 -11.29 -25.67
N LYS A 363 7.77 -10.54 -26.63
CA LYS A 363 8.28 -9.20 -26.99
C LYS A 363 8.01 -8.15 -25.93
N LEU A 364 6.94 -8.30 -25.14
CA LEU A 364 6.56 -7.36 -24.08
C LEU A 364 7.10 -7.75 -22.70
N ARG A 365 7.87 -8.83 -22.57
CA ARG A 365 8.50 -9.20 -21.30
C ARG A 365 9.44 -8.09 -20.83
N PHE A 366 9.36 -7.76 -19.55
CA PHE A 366 10.31 -6.89 -18.87
C PHE A 366 10.67 -7.45 -17.49
N LYS A 367 11.83 -7.05 -16.97
CA LYS A 367 12.26 -7.43 -15.62
C LYS A 367 11.60 -6.47 -14.61
N TYR A 368 10.74 -7.02 -13.75
CA TYR A 368 10.10 -6.24 -12.68
C TYR A 368 11.01 -6.21 -11.45
N ARG A 369 11.16 -5.02 -10.88
CA ARG A 369 11.78 -4.80 -9.56
C ARG A 369 10.90 -3.82 -8.79
N ILE A 370 10.72 -4.07 -7.48
CA ILE A 370 9.84 -3.25 -6.62
C ILE A 370 10.31 -1.79 -6.56
N ASP A 371 11.61 -1.57 -6.53
CA ASP A 371 12.27 -0.27 -6.45
C ASP A 371 12.26 0.52 -7.78
N SER A 372 11.79 -0.09 -8.87
CA SER A 372 11.71 0.57 -10.17
C SER A 372 10.51 1.48 -10.35
N PHE A 373 9.51 1.37 -9.48
CA PHE A 373 8.25 2.11 -9.59
C PHE A 373 7.97 2.89 -8.31
N GLU A 374 8.02 4.20 -8.40
CA GLU A 374 7.61 5.09 -7.31
C GLU A 374 6.08 5.29 -7.35
N ASN A 375 5.48 5.56 -6.18
CA ASN A 375 4.04 5.83 -6.11
C ASN A 375 3.74 7.26 -6.63
N PRO A 376 3.09 7.43 -7.79
CA PRO A 376 2.90 8.74 -8.41
C PRO A 376 2.09 9.70 -7.54
N VAL A 377 1.15 9.19 -6.74
CA VAL A 377 0.34 10.02 -5.82
C VAL A 377 1.20 10.63 -4.71
N LEU A 378 2.18 9.89 -4.21
CA LEU A 378 3.12 10.41 -3.20
C LEU A 378 4.13 11.38 -3.83
N GLN A 379 4.64 11.07 -5.02
CA GLN A 379 5.57 11.95 -5.72
C GLN A 379 4.91 13.29 -6.07
N GLN A 380 3.70 13.29 -6.60
CA GLN A 380 2.94 14.52 -6.85
C GLN A 380 2.69 15.30 -5.56
N HIS A 381 2.37 14.63 -4.46
CA HIS A 381 2.20 15.29 -3.16
C HIS A 381 3.50 15.98 -2.70
N PHE A 382 4.65 15.33 -2.84
CA PHE A 382 5.93 15.91 -2.45
C PHE A 382 6.33 17.08 -3.35
N ARG A 383 6.07 17.01 -4.68
CA ARG A 383 6.29 18.12 -5.60
C ARG A 383 5.42 19.33 -5.26
N ASN A 384 4.16 19.10 -4.91
CA ASN A 384 3.26 20.18 -4.46
C ASN A 384 3.76 20.84 -3.17
N LEU A 385 4.28 20.08 -2.22
CA LEU A 385 4.85 20.64 -0.97
C LEU A 385 6.14 21.42 -1.26
N GLU A 386 6.98 20.94 -2.17
CA GLU A 386 8.20 21.60 -2.62
C GLU A 386 7.88 22.95 -3.28
N ALA A 387 6.92 22.97 -4.22
CA ALA A 387 6.47 24.19 -4.88
C ALA A 387 5.92 25.24 -3.89
N LEU A 388 5.12 24.80 -2.93
CA LEU A 388 4.63 25.68 -1.86
C LEU A 388 5.76 26.21 -0.96
N ALA A 389 6.77 25.41 -0.70
CA ALA A 389 7.90 25.82 0.14
C ALA A 389 8.83 26.81 -0.58
N LEU A 390 8.97 26.68 -1.90
CA LEU A 390 9.80 27.55 -2.76
C LEU A 390 9.03 28.73 -3.36
N ASP A 391 7.75 28.89 -3.01
CA ASP A 391 6.84 29.92 -3.56
C ASP A 391 6.76 29.91 -5.10
N MET A 392 6.79 28.71 -5.67
CA MET A 392 6.66 28.50 -7.10
C MET A 392 5.20 28.60 -7.54
N MET A 393 4.94 29.23 -8.69
CA MET A 393 3.58 29.38 -9.23
C MET A 393 2.93 28.04 -9.57
N GLU A 394 3.72 27.10 -10.12
CA GLU A 394 3.27 25.75 -10.47
C GLU A 394 4.27 24.68 -9.99
N PRO A 395 3.79 23.54 -9.50
CA PRO A 395 4.68 22.44 -9.14
C PRO A 395 5.28 21.79 -10.39
N GLU A 396 6.53 21.36 -10.30
CA GLU A 396 7.10 20.52 -11.35
C GLU A 396 6.27 19.22 -11.51
N PRO A 397 5.98 18.79 -12.75
CA PRO A 397 5.23 17.56 -12.98
C PRO A 397 6.02 16.37 -12.44
N ALA A 398 5.34 15.51 -11.70
CA ALA A 398 5.92 14.23 -11.28
C ALA A 398 5.86 13.26 -12.47
N GLU A 399 6.99 12.62 -12.78
CA GLU A 399 7.02 11.55 -13.79
C GLU A 399 6.28 10.33 -13.25
N ASP A 400 5.24 9.90 -13.95
CA ASP A 400 4.51 8.69 -13.62
C ASP A 400 5.14 7.47 -14.31
N LEU A 401 6.03 6.78 -13.60
CA LEU A 401 6.70 5.57 -14.08
C LEU A 401 5.75 4.38 -14.27
N THR A 402 4.50 4.48 -13.79
CA THR A 402 3.49 3.43 -13.97
C THR A 402 2.76 3.54 -15.30
N MET A 403 2.91 4.66 -16.01
CA MET A 403 2.32 4.85 -17.33
C MET A 403 2.99 3.93 -18.36
N PRO A 404 2.19 3.16 -19.12
CA PRO A 404 2.74 2.28 -20.14
C PRO A 404 3.40 3.10 -21.26
N LYS A 405 4.62 2.72 -21.63
CA LYS A 405 5.35 3.32 -22.76
C LYS A 405 4.80 2.80 -24.08
N THR A 406 3.59 3.21 -24.42
CA THR A 406 2.82 2.70 -25.57
C THR A 406 3.56 2.77 -26.90
N GLU A 407 4.27 3.84 -27.16
CA GLU A 407 5.06 4.01 -28.40
C GLU A 407 6.17 2.97 -28.52
N GLU A 408 6.90 2.75 -27.42
CA GLU A 408 7.96 1.74 -27.39
C GLU A 408 7.39 0.31 -27.50
N MET A 409 6.26 0.05 -26.82
CA MET A 409 5.55 -1.23 -26.93
C MET A 409 5.08 -1.47 -28.36
N ASN A 410 4.46 -0.49 -29.01
CA ASN A 410 4.01 -0.58 -30.40
C ASN A 410 5.18 -0.80 -31.37
N ARG A 411 6.31 -0.13 -31.16
CA ARG A 411 7.53 -0.33 -31.96
C ARG A 411 8.06 -1.75 -31.83
N ARG A 412 8.06 -2.35 -30.62
CA ARG A 412 8.50 -3.72 -30.39
C ARG A 412 7.57 -4.75 -31.01
N LEU A 413 6.27 -4.49 -30.98
CA LEU A 413 5.25 -5.38 -31.51
C LEU A 413 5.16 -5.36 -33.04
N GLY A 414 5.39 -4.20 -33.68
CA GLY A 414 5.26 -4.06 -35.12
C GLY A 414 3.87 -4.49 -35.61
N ASN A 415 3.82 -5.35 -36.63
CA ASN A 415 2.55 -5.81 -37.22
C ASN A 415 1.85 -6.95 -36.44
N LEU A 416 2.48 -7.52 -35.40
CA LEU A 416 1.94 -8.67 -34.68
C LEU A 416 0.55 -8.40 -34.06
N VAL A 417 0.27 -7.18 -33.67
CA VAL A 417 -1.03 -6.79 -33.10
C VAL A 417 -2.12 -6.87 -34.16
N GLU A 418 -1.84 -6.38 -35.36
CA GLU A 418 -2.81 -6.40 -36.48
C GLU A 418 -3.05 -7.83 -36.95
N GLU A 419 -2.00 -8.65 -37.05
CA GLU A 419 -2.13 -10.08 -37.39
C GLU A 419 -2.97 -10.81 -36.31
N PHE A 420 -2.75 -10.52 -35.03
CA PHE A 420 -3.54 -11.10 -33.95
C PHE A 420 -5.00 -10.64 -33.97
N LYS A 421 -5.25 -9.36 -34.25
CA LYS A 421 -6.61 -8.82 -34.39
C LYS A 421 -7.39 -9.53 -35.49
N GLN A 422 -6.78 -9.79 -36.64
CA GLN A 422 -7.38 -10.52 -37.76
C GLN A 422 -7.78 -11.96 -37.41
N LEU A 423 -6.99 -12.61 -36.51
CA LEU A 423 -7.27 -13.98 -36.05
C LEU A 423 -8.38 -14.07 -34.96
N VAL A 424 -8.60 -13.01 -34.22
CA VAL A 424 -9.44 -13.03 -33.01
C VAL A 424 -10.74 -12.27 -33.18
N TYR A 425 -10.69 -11.12 -33.83
CA TYR A 425 -11.84 -10.23 -33.94
C TYR A 425 -12.57 -10.38 -35.27
N PRO A 426 -13.90 -10.19 -35.28
CA PRO A 426 -14.66 -10.13 -36.53
C PRO A 426 -14.24 -8.89 -37.36
N PRO A 427 -14.48 -8.90 -38.67
CA PRO A 427 -14.07 -7.81 -39.56
C PRO A 427 -14.65 -6.43 -39.22
N ASP A 428 -15.75 -6.39 -38.51
CA ASP A 428 -16.49 -5.20 -38.07
C ASP A 428 -16.13 -4.78 -36.63
N TYR A 429 -15.06 -5.35 -36.05
CA TYR A 429 -14.62 -5.01 -34.69
C TYR A 429 -14.19 -3.53 -34.58
N ASN A 430 -14.86 -2.81 -33.72
CA ASN A 430 -14.52 -1.45 -33.36
C ASN A 430 -14.06 -1.39 -31.88
N PRO A 431 -12.78 -1.10 -31.59
CA PRO A 431 -12.28 -1.02 -30.22
C PRO A 431 -12.94 0.09 -29.39
N ASP A 432 -13.37 1.20 -30.06
CA ASP A 432 -14.05 2.34 -29.42
C ASP A 432 -15.58 2.14 -29.34
N GLY A 433 -16.08 1.07 -29.93
CA GLY A 433 -17.49 0.72 -29.92
C GLY A 433 -17.92 0.29 -28.51
N LYS A 434 -19.02 0.86 -28.02
CA LYS A 434 -19.72 0.31 -26.84
C LYS A 434 -20.04 -1.15 -27.15
N ALA A 435 -19.60 -2.07 -26.25
CA ALA A 435 -19.88 -3.48 -26.37
C ALA A 435 -21.38 -3.65 -26.70
N LEU A 436 -21.69 -4.09 -27.91
CA LEU A 436 -23.04 -4.50 -28.29
C LEU A 436 -23.42 -5.55 -27.25
N LYS A 437 -24.45 -5.27 -26.45
CA LYS A 437 -25.05 -6.27 -25.57
C LYS A 437 -25.30 -7.48 -26.44
N ARG A 438 -24.54 -8.56 -26.29
CA ARG A 438 -24.80 -9.84 -26.95
C ARG A 438 -26.24 -10.12 -26.72
N LYS A 439 -27.03 -10.14 -27.81
CA LYS A 439 -28.38 -10.74 -27.80
C LYS A 439 -28.15 -12.19 -27.37
N GLN A 440 -28.48 -12.50 -26.14
CA GLN A 440 -28.61 -13.88 -25.71
C GLN A 440 -29.69 -14.47 -26.67
N ALA A 441 -29.25 -15.43 -27.49
CA ALA A 441 -30.17 -16.35 -28.11
C ALA A 441 -30.76 -17.17 -26.97
N SER A 442 -31.83 -16.68 -26.38
CA SER A 442 -32.64 -17.45 -25.46
C SER A 442 -33.71 -18.16 -26.31
N ASP A 443 -33.43 -19.41 -26.64
CA ASP A 443 -34.46 -20.38 -26.81
C ASP A 443 -35.07 -20.65 -25.44
N GLY A 444 -36.11 -19.95 -25.12
CA GLY A 444 -36.82 -20.02 -23.85
C GLY A 444 -37.84 -18.90 -23.81
N GLN A 445 -39.07 -19.21 -24.22
CA GLN A 445 -40.20 -18.35 -24.08
C GLN A 445 -40.30 -17.77 -22.65
N THR A 446 -39.81 -16.55 -22.47
CA THR A 446 -40.23 -15.70 -21.36
C THR A 446 -41.15 -14.66 -21.99
N GLU A 447 -42.44 -14.80 -21.69
CA GLU A 447 -43.51 -13.84 -22.06
C GLU A 447 -43.01 -12.42 -21.74
N LYS A 448 -42.88 -11.62 -22.80
CA LYS A 448 -42.69 -10.17 -22.67
C LYS A 448 -43.93 -9.67 -21.91
N ARG A 449 -43.71 -9.12 -20.71
CA ARG A 449 -44.74 -8.29 -20.08
C ARG A 449 -45.20 -7.27 -21.11
N PRO A 450 -46.50 -7.16 -21.39
CA PRO A 450 -47.03 -6.27 -22.41
C PRO A 450 -46.56 -4.84 -22.07
N LYS A 451 -46.00 -4.14 -23.07
CA LYS A 451 -45.89 -2.69 -23.02
C LYS A 451 -47.31 -2.19 -22.76
N VAL A 452 -47.53 -1.56 -21.66
CA VAL A 452 -48.75 -0.83 -21.39
C VAL A 452 -48.68 0.40 -22.28
N GLU A 453 -49.23 0.29 -23.49
CA GLU A 453 -49.51 1.44 -24.35
C GLU A 453 -50.72 2.13 -23.74
N VAL A 454 -50.49 3.16 -22.96
CA VAL A 454 -51.56 4.02 -22.46
C VAL A 454 -52.05 4.82 -23.63
N SER A 455 -53.31 4.65 -24.00
CA SER A 455 -53.95 5.38 -25.11
C SER A 455 -54.04 6.89 -24.79
N LYS A 456 -54.19 7.72 -25.84
CA LYS A 456 -54.34 9.17 -25.66
C LYS A 456 -55.51 9.50 -24.74
N ASP A 457 -56.61 8.77 -24.88
CA ASP A 457 -57.85 8.98 -24.11
C ASP A 457 -57.68 8.62 -22.64
N GLU A 458 -56.88 7.57 -22.34
CA GLU A 458 -56.53 7.21 -20.96
C GLU A 458 -55.62 8.24 -20.30
N LEU A 459 -54.62 8.74 -21.04
CA LEU A 459 -53.76 9.81 -20.51
C LEU A 459 -54.55 11.09 -20.25
N TRP A 460 -55.47 11.44 -21.16
CA TRP A 460 -56.30 12.61 -20.97
C TRP A 460 -57.26 12.47 -19.78
N SER A 461 -57.81 11.29 -19.57
CA SER A 461 -58.64 11.00 -18.39
C SER A 461 -57.81 11.08 -17.09
N HIS A 462 -56.55 10.67 -17.12
CA HIS A 462 -55.63 10.79 -15.98
C HIS A 462 -55.24 12.24 -15.68
N VAL A 463 -55.14 13.08 -16.68
CA VAL A 463 -54.93 14.54 -16.53
C VAL A 463 -56.17 15.19 -15.91
N GLN A 464 -57.34 14.97 -16.45
CA GLN A 464 -58.61 15.54 -15.96
C GLN A 464 -58.93 15.13 -14.51
N ASN A 465 -58.67 13.87 -14.17
CA ASN A 465 -58.95 13.34 -12.84
C ASN A 465 -57.83 13.56 -11.82
N GLY A 466 -56.72 14.24 -12.19
CA GLY A 466 -55.56 14.49 -11.31
C GLY A 466 -54.85 13.21 -10.88
N THR A 467 -54.97 12.11 -11.62
CA THR A 467 -54.44 10.79 -11.24
C THR A 467 -53.14 10.39 -11.97
N LEU A 468 -52.47 11.32 -12.65
CA LEU A 468 -51.17 11.08 -13.30
C LEU A 468 -50.13 10.56 -12.34
N GLY A 469 -50.20 10.93 -11.05
CA GLY A 469 -49.31 10.44 -10.02
C GLY A 469 -49.35 8.93 -9.76
N LYS A 470 -50.42 8.22 -10.22
CA LYS A 470 -50.52 6.76 -10.13
C LYS A 470 -49.70 6.04 -11.20
N LEU A 471 -49.32 6.74 -12.27
CA LEU A 471 -48.53 6.15 -13.36
C LEU A 471 -47.04 6.05 -12.95
N THR A 472 -46.34 5.04 -13.47
CA THR A 472 -44.94 4.86 -13.23
C THR A 472 -44.09 5.87 -14.02
N VAL A 473 -42.92 6.19 -13.53
CA VAL A 473 -41.98 7.15 -14.19
C VAL A 473 -41.61 6.70 -15.62
N SER A 474 -41.56 5.40 -15.90
CA SER A 474 -41.32 4.88 -17.24
C SER A 474 -42.46 5.22 -18.20
N VAL A 475 -43.71 5.04 -17.77
CA VAL A 475 -44.91 5.35 -18.57
C VAL A 475 -45.02 6.85 -18.84
N LEU A 476 -44.74 7.69 -17.84
CA LEU A 476 -44.71 9.15 -17.99
C LEU A 476 -43.61 9.63 -18.96
N LYS A 477 -42.43 9.01 -18.93
CA LYS A 477 -41.35 9.30 -19.89
C LYS A 477 -41.70 8.90 -21.32
N ASP A 478 -42.33 7.76 -21.48
CA ASP A 478 -42.74 7.29 -22.80
C ASP A 478 -43.87 8.14 -23.33
N ALA A 479 -44.84 8.58 -22.50
CA ALA A 479 -45.87 9.54 -22.85
C ALA A 479 -45.24 10.92 -23.26
N CYS A 480 -44.36 11.49 -22.50
CA CYS A 480 -43.68 12.73 -22.88
C CYS A 480 -42.94 12.62 -24.22
N ARG A 481 -42.29 11.50 -24.50
CA ARG A 481 -41.64 11.26 -25.80
C ARG A 481 -42.60 11.15 -26.95
N LEU A 482 -43.78 10.53 -26.74
CA LEU A 482 -44.83 10.37 -27.75
C LEU A 482 -45.34 11.75 -28.21
N TYR A 483 -45.45 12.70 -27.27
CA TYR A 483 -45.94 14.06 -27.54
C TYR A 483 -44.82 15.09 -27.79
N GLY A 484 -43.55 14.64 -27.97
CA GLY A 484 -42.44 15.52 -28.29
C GLY A 484 -41.94 16.39 -27.13
N LEU A 485 -42.32 16.04 -25.89
CA LEU A 485 -41.94 16.73 -24.68
C LEU A 485 -40.60 16.17 -24.14
N LYS A 486 -39.88 16.96 -23.34
CA LYS A 486 -38.62 16.50 -22.73
C LYS A 486 -38.87 15.32 -21.78
N GLY A 487 -38.49 14.13 -22.18
CA GLY A 487 -38.62 12.90 -21.38
C GLY A 487 -37.58 12.70 -20.28
N GLY A 488 -36.75 13.70 -19.97
CA GLY A 488 -35.70 13.67 -18.94
C GLY A 488 -36.08 14.60 -17.79
N GLY A 489 -36.43 14.05 -16.62
CA GLY A 489 -36.75 14.86 -15.44
C GLY A 489 -37.28 14.01 -14.28
N LYS A 490 -37.53 14.67 -13.14
CA LYS A 490 -38.17 14.05 -11.97
C LYS A 490 -39.65 13.79 -12.27
N LYS A 491 -40.28 12.88 -11.54
CA LYS A 491 -41.68 12.48 -11.74
C LYS A 491 -42.61 13.67 -11.80
N GLN A 492 -42.45 14.66 -10.96
CA GLN A 492 -43.26 15.86 -10.90
C GLN A 492 -43.13 16.70 -12.18
N GLU A 493 -41.92 16.92 -12.66
CA GLU A 493 -41.65 17.68 -13.90
C GLU A 493 -42.28 17.04 -15.15
N LEU A 494 -42.34 15.69 -15.21
CA LEU A 494 -42.98 14.97 -16.29
C LEU A 494 -44.51 15.07 -16.21
N MET A 495 -45.06 15.09 -15.01
CA MET A 495 -46.50 15.27 -14.79
C MET A 495 -46.92 16.68 -15.16
N ASP A 496 -46.18 17.69 -14.73
CA ASP A 496 -46.45 19.10 -15.04
C ASP A 496 -46.42 19.36 -16.55
N ALA A 497 -45.37 18.86 -17.23
CA ALA A 497 -45.25 18.98 -18.69
C ALA A 497 -46.40 18.31 -19.45
N LEU A 498 -46.86 17.13 -19.01
CA LEU A 498 -48.01 16.46 -19.63
C LEU A 498 -49.33 17.20 -19.33
N THR A 499 -49.51 17.73 -18.12
CA THR A 499 -50.69 18.52 -17.75
C THR A 499 -50.75 19.81 -18.55
N GLU A 500 -49.64 20.52 -18.71
CA GLU A 500 -49.57 21.74 -19.52
C GLU A 500 -49.90 21.47 -20.97
N TYR A 501 -49.30 20.43 -21.56
CA TYR A 501 -49.56 20.05 -22.95
C TYR A 501 -51.04 19.72 -23.22
N PHE A 502 -51.71 18.94 -22.33
CA PHE A 502 -53.12 18.58 -22.50
C PHE A 502 -54.13 19.68 -22.13
N ASN A 503 -53.67 20.74 -21.42
CA ASN A 503 -54.50 21.92 -21.18
C ASN A 503 -54.43 22.94 -22.33
N GLU A 504 -53.38 22.90 -23.15
CA GLU A 504 -53.18 23.77 -24.30
C GLU A 504 -53.71 23.17 -25.62
N HIS A 505 -53.94 21.85 -25.71
CA HIS A 505 -54.33 21.09 -26.89
C HIS A 505 -55.51 20.18 -26.61
#